data_9d5ddc9e333bc0add5adfccca5b96a64
#
_entry.id   9d5ddc9e333bc0add5adfccca5b96a64
#
_cell.length_a   1.000
_cell.length_b   1.000
_cell.length_c   1.000
_cell.angle_alpha   90.00
_cell.angle_beta   90.00
_cell.angle_gamma   90.00
#
_symmetry.space_group_name_H-M   'P 1'
#
loop_
_entity.id
_entity.type
_entity.pdbx_description
1 polymer ?
#
loop_
_entity_poly.entity_id
_entity_poly.type
_entity_poly.pdbx_seq_one_letter_code
_entity_poly.pdbx_strand_id
1 'polypeptide(L)'
;MKRKSLLFVWSYVFILSTIFISCKDTDNSVFGDDFDFPVLTDANTIRFTVNVTGDWRQLNIVADGGRMVIDWGNGRMQKVEDPSSMAGGVTYRYGNKGSYNVRIWAEELQLIDISGLLISISDLHFGNMPRMKSLVLNSITDTRELNLNTFCPNVESINIGSFADLEHLEVEHCSRLRNIQIYSNPKLTSMELGNHPEVEELYCSYNGFSSFSLKGLPKLRSVDLGYNSALASLELDENNGINALLISGCAFQSVDDVLECCPS
;
A
#
# COMPACT_ATOMS: atom_id res chain seq x y z
N MET A 1 5.85 -45.39 56.85
CA MET A 1 6.26 -45.25 55.47
C MET A 1 5.12 -44.64 54.66
N LYS A 2 5.17 -43.33 54.36
CA LYS A 2 4.14 -42.65 53.62
C LYS A 2 4.68 -42.36 52.22
N ARG A 3 4.07 -42.92 51.15
CA ARG A 3 4.33 -42.63 49.77
C ARG A 3 3.76 -41.26 49.41
N LYS A 4 4.60 -40.35 48.92
CA LYS A 4 4.19 -39.11 48.32
C LYS A 4 3.92 -39.37 46.83
N SER A 5 2.69 -39.19 46.39
CA SER A 5 2.31 -39.18 44.98
C SER A 5 2.62 -37.82 44.38
N LEU A 6 3.44 -37.80 43.33
CA LEU A 6 3.67 -36.64 42.50
C LEU A 6 2.47 -36.49 41.56
N LEU A 7 1.74 -35.40 41.69
CA LEU A 7 0.74 -34.95 40.74
C LEU A 7 1.45 -34.19 39.60
N PHE A 8 1.49 -34.80 38.43
CA PHE A 8 1.86 -34.09 37.18
C PHE A 8 0.65 -33.25 36.76
N VAL A 9 0.81 -31.93 36.83
CA VAL A 9 -0.12 -30.98 36.26
C VAL A 9 0.24 -30.82 34.77
N TRP A 10 -0.57 -31.40 33.92
CA TRP A 10 -0.51 -31.14 32.48
C TRP A 10 -1.18 -29.79 32.21
N SER A 11 -0.35 -28.76 31.91
CA SER A 11 -0.83 -27.52 31.37
C SER A 11 -1.24 -27.74 29.92
N TYR A 12 -2.53 -27.87 29.68
CA TYR A 12 -3.08 -27.77 28.34
C TYR A 12 -3.00 -26.32 27.92
N VAL A 13 -2.02 -26.00 27.07
CA VAL A 13 -2.04 -24.79 26.28
C VAL A 13 -3.13 -24.96 25.23
N PHE A 14 -4.29 -24.38 25.47
CA PHE A 14 -5.31 -24.19 24.46
C PHE A 14 -4.79 -23.13 23.51
N ILE A 15 -4.19 -23.55 22.38
CA ILE A 15 -4.08 -22.70 21.20
C ILE A 15 -5.50 -22.56 20.68
N LEU A 16 -6.15 -21.45 21.02
CA LEU A 16 -7.35 -21.01 20.32
C LEU A 16 -6.91 -20.60 18.91
N SER A 17 -6.85 -21.59 18.01
CA SER A 17 -7.01 -21.30 16.59
C SER A 17 -8.44 -20.78 16.46
N THR A 18 -8.60 -19.47 16.32
CA THR A 18 -9.84 -18.89 15.85
C THR A 18 -10.05 -19.37 14.42
N ILE A 19 -10.67 -20.53 14.31
CA ILE A 19 -11.30 -20.94 13.06
C ILE A 19 -12.38 -19.90 12.84
N PHE A 20 -12.13 -18.95 11.96
CA PHE A 20 -13.18 -18.14 11.37
C PHE A 20 -14.12 -19.12 10.69
N ILE A 21 -15.19 -19.48 11.39
CA ILE A 21 -16.33 -20.12 10.77
C ILE A 21 -16.83 -19.07 9.77
N SER A 22 -16.45 -19.27 8.53
CA SER A 22 -17.10 -18.62 7.39
C SER A 22 -18.59 -18.83 7.59
N CYS A 23 -19.34 -17.75 7.73
CA CYS A 23 -20.79 -17.80 7.69
C CYS A 23 -21.17 -18.54 6.39
N LYS A 24 -21.79 -19.67 6.56
CA LYS A 24 -22.33 -20.53 5.51
C LYS A 24 -23.67 -19.99 5.00
N ASP A 25 -23.72 -18.69 4.76
CA ASP A 25 -24.83 -18.02 4.07
C ASP A 25 -24.29 -17.20 2.88
N THR A 26 -23.35 -17.79 2.14
CA THR A 26 -23.12 -17.36 0.77
C THR A 26 -24.24 -17.97 -0.05
N ASP A 27 -25.14 -17.11 -0.49
CA ASP A 27 -26.09 -17.44 -1.54
C ASP A 27 -25.28 -17.82 -2.79
N ASN A 28 -24.95 -19.10 -2.93
CA ASN A 28 -24.23 -19.67 -4.07
C ASN A 28 -24.97 -19.41 -5.39
N SER A 29 -26.23 -18.97 -5.32
CA SER A 29 -27.05 -18.63 -6.49
C SER A 29 -26.48 -17.48 -7.33
N VAL A 30 -25.60 -16.64 -6.75
CA VAL A 30 -24.98 -15.51 -7.45
C VAL A 30 -23.79 -15.95 -8.31
N PHE A 31 -23.14 -17.08 -7.97
CA PHE A 31 -21.89 -17.50 -8.62
C PHE A 31 -21.98 -18.79 -9.44
N GLY A 32 -23.07 -19.53 -9.32
CA GLY A 32 -23.22 -20.88 -9.91
C GLY A 32 -22.52 -21.96 -9.08
N ASP A 33 -22.86 -23.23 -9.36
CA ASP A 33 -22.42 -24.39 -8.57
C ASP A 33 -20.91 -24.75 -8.76
N ASP A 34 -20.22 -24.14 -9.74
CA ASP A 34 -18.85 -24.49 -10.15
C ASP A 34 -17.78 -23.51 -9.62
N PHE A 35 -18.11 -22.69 -8.60
CA PHE A 35 -17.17 -21.69 -8.10
C PHE A 35 -16.32 -22.23 -6.94
N ASP A 36 -15.13 -22.71 -7.25
CA ASP A 36 -14.07 -22.90 -6.27
C ASP A 36 -13.51 -21.53 -5.84
N PHE A 37 -13.88 -21.08 -4.64
CA PHE A 37 -13.19 -19.97 -4.02
C PHE A 37 -11.72 -20.34 -3.84
N PRO A 38 -10.79 -19.45 -4.18
CA PRO A 38 -9.40 -19.65 -3.78
C PRO A 38 -9.37 -19.83 -2.26
N VAL A 39 -8.48 -20.68 -1.77
CA VAL A 39 -8.30 -20.86 -0.33
C VAL A 39 -7.98 -19.48 0.27
N LEU A 40 -8.93 -18.95 1.03
CA LEU A 40 -8.82 -17.62 1.61
C LEU A 40 -7.82 -17.66 2.75
N THR A 41 -6.67 -17.07 2.53
CA THR A 41 -5.62 -16.90 3.55
C THR A 41 -5.38 -15.41 3.76
N ASP A 42 -4.85 -15.05 4.91
CA ASP A 42 -4.41 -13.66 5.13
C ASP A 42 -3.35 -13.24 4.10
N ALA A 43 -2.63 -14.20 3.52
CA ALA A 43 -1.61 -13.93 2.51
C ALA A 43 -2.14 -13.46 1.16
N ASN A 44 -3.41 -13.68 0.83
CA ASN A 44 -4.00 -13.28 -0.46
C ASN A 44 -5.21 -12.35 -0.31
N THR A 45 -5.36 -11.71 0.83
CA THR A 45 -6.52 -10.86 1.14
C THR A 45 -6.11 -9.43 1.37
N ILE A 46 -6.82 -8.50 0.74
CA ILE A 46 -6.80 -7.06 1.03
C ILE A 46 -8.13 -6.69 1.67
N ARG A 47 -8.09 -5.91 2.75
CA ARG A 47 -9.29 -5.45 3.47
C ARG A 47 -9.19 -3.95 3.70
N PHE A 48 -10.28 -3.25 3.53
CA PHE A 48 -10.41 -1.83 3.85
C PHE A 48 -11.87 -1.42 4.01
N THR A 49 -12.08 -0.27 4.61
CA THR A 49 -13.40 0.33 4.78
C THR A 49 -13.57 1.46 3.76
N VAL A 50 -14.66 1.43 3.00
CA VAL A 50 -15.06 2.52 2.11
C VAL A 50 -16.10 3.38 2.82
N ASN A 51 -15.81 4.67 3.01
CA ASN A 51 -16.71 5.62 3.64
C ASN A 51 -17.40 6.47 2.57
N VAL A 52 -18.72 6.27 2.44
CA VAL A 52 -19.58 6.94 1.47
C VAL A 52 -20.38 8.03 2.16
N THR A 53 -20.06 9.29 1.89
CA THR A 53 -20.69 10.46 2.56
C THR A 53 -21.70 11.19 1.70
N GLY A 54 -21.82 10.87 0.42
CA GLY A 54 -22.74 11.55 -0.53
C GLY A 54 -23.20 10.65 -1.67
N ASP A 55 -23.87 11.24 -2.65
CA ASP A 55 -24.34 10.54 -3.84
C ASP A 55 -23.20 10.38 -4.89
N TRP A 56 -23.38 9.45 -5.84
CA TRP A 56 -22.47 9.22 -6.97
C TRP A 56 -21.04 8.82 -6.57
N ARG A 57 -20.93 8.04 -5.52
CA ARG A 57 -19.65 7.55 -5.00
C ARG A 57 -19.29 6.23 -5.64
N GLN A 58 -18.07 6.14 -6.13
CA GLN A 58 -17.58 4.90 -6.75
C GLN A 58 -16.17 4.55 -6.29
N LEU A 59 -15.97 3.26 -6.15
CA LEU A 59 -14.68 2.62 -5.96
C LEU A 59 -14.28 1.98 -7.28
N ASN A 60 -13.04 2.16 -7.70
CA ASN A 60 -12.44 1.48 -8.83
C ASN A 60 -11.28 0.62 -8.35
N ILE A 61 -11.22 -0.62 -8.82
CA ILE A 61 -10.15 -1.56 -8.53
C ILE A 61 -9.60 -2.05 -9.86
N VAL A 62 -8.36 -1.68 -10.17
CA VAL A 62 -7.61 -2.27 -11.27
C VAL A 62 -6.67 -3.32 -10.67
N ALA A 63 -6.62 -4.49 -11.24
CA ALA A 63 -5.80 -5.58 -10.74
C ALA A 63 -5.24 -6.42 -11.89
N ASP A 64 -4.14 -7.11 -11.62
CA ASP A 64 -3.56 -8.12 -12.49
C ASP A 64 -2.98 -9.26 -11.66
N GLY A 65 -3.02 -10.48 -12.19
CA GLY A 65 -2.44 -11.68 -11.58
C GLY A 65 -3.45 -12.62 -10.92
N GLY A 66 -3.95 -13.59 -11.70
CA GLY A 66 -4.86 -14.64 -11.27
C GLY A 66 -6.31 -14.20 -11.06
N ARG A 67 -7.13 -15.15 -10.66
CA ARG A 67 -8.54 -14.89 -10.37
C ARG A 67 -8.71 -14.05 -9.11
N MET A 68 -9.75 -13.23 -9.08
CA MET A 68 -10.04 -12.32 -7.98
C MET A 68 -11.52 -12.38 -7.60
N VAL A 69 -11.80 -12.22 -6.33
CA VAL A 69 -13.16 -12.03 -5.80
C VAL A 69 -13.20 -10.77 -4.97
N ILE A 70 -14.20 -9.94 -5.21
CA ILE A 70 -14.43 -8.71 -4.48
C ILE A 70 -15.76 -8.81 -3.72
N ASP A 71 -15.71 -8.71 -2.40
CA ASP A 71 -16.86 -8.45 -1.55
C ASP A 71 -16.96 -6.92 -1.33
N TRP A 72 -18.03 -6.33 -1.82
CA TRP A 72 -18.25 -4.88 -1.77
C TRP A 72 -18.75 -4.37 -0.40
N GLY A 73 -18.88 -5.27 0.58
CA GLY A 73 -19.28 -4.93 1.95
C GLY A 73 -20.77 -4.61 2.14
N ASN A 74 -21.60 -4.84 1.13
CA ASN A 74 -23.06 -4.59 1.17
C ASN A 74 -23.89 -5.82 0.78
N GLY A 75 -23.32 -7.01 0.91
CA GLY A 75 -23.93 -8.28 0.53
C GLY A 75 -23.78 -8.62 -0.96
N ARG A 76 -23.04 -7.82 -1.72
CA ARG A 76 -22.71 -8.13 -3.11
C ARG A 76 -21.26 -8.58 -3.23
N MET A 77 -21.08 -9.68 -3.95
CA MET A 77 -19.77 -10.19 -4.30
C MET A 77 -19.62 -10.20 -5.82
N GLN A 78 -18.40 -10.05 -6.29
CA GLN A 78 -18.07 -10.08 -7.71
C GLN A 78 -16.84 -10.95 -7.95
N LYS A 79 -17.00 -11.91 -8.85
CA LYS A 79 -15.91 -12.74 -9.35
C LYS A 79 -15.29 -12.09 -10.59
N VAL A 80 -13.98 -12.11 -10.66
CA VAL A 80 -13.20 -11.67 -11.82
C VAL A 80 -12.25 -12.79 -12.20
N GLU A 81 -12.52 -13.45 -13.31
CA GLU A 81 -11.73 -14.60 -13.79
C GLU A 81 -10.37 -14.18 -14.33
N ASP A 82 -10.33 -13.06 -15.02
CA ASP A 82 -9.13 -12.47 -15.59
C ASP A 82 -9.16 -10.96 -15.41
N PRO A 83 -8.60 -10.45 -14.29
CA PRO A 83 -8.53 -9.02 -14.03
C PRO A 83 -7.78 -8.24 -15.13
N SER A 84 -6.77 -8.84 -15.75
CA SER A 84 -5.96 -8.20 -16.79
C SER A 84 -6.75 -7.86 -18.05
N SER A 85 -7.81 -8.61 -18.33
CA SER A 85 -8.73 -8.34 -19.45
C SER A 85 -9.58 -7.09 -19.27
N MET A 86 -9.66 -6.56 -18.04
CA MET A 86 -10.46 -5.40 -17.66
C MET A 86 -9.62 -4.13 -17.62
N ALA A 87 -9.24 -3.60 -18.78
CA ALA A 87 -8.32 -2.45 -18.91
C ALA A 87 -8.70 -1.19 -18.10
N GLY A 88 -9.99 -1.04 -17.76
CA GLY A 88 -10.49 0.06 -16.90
C GLY A 88 -10.73 -0.34 -15.45
N GLY A 89 -10.41 -1.59 -15.09
CA GLY A 89 -10.70 -2.14 -13.76
C GLY A 89 -12.17 -2.45 -13.52
N VAL A 90 -12.45 -2.81 -12.29
CA VAL A 90 -13.80 -3.11 -11.79
C VAL A 90 -14.31 -1.91 -11.00
N THR A 91 -15.37 -1.28 -11.47
CA THR A 91 -15.98 -0.12 -10.83
C THR A 91 -17.27 -0.49 -10.12
N TYR A 92 -17.38 -0.11 -8.85
CA TYR A 92 -18.59 -0.29 -8.06
C TYR A 92 -19.15 1.06 -7.58
N ARG A 93 -20.44 1.27 -7.76
CA ARG A 93 -21.13 2.47 -7.32
C ARG A 93 -22.02 2.16 -6.12
N TYR A 94 -21.71 2.80 -5.01
CA TYR A 94 -22.52 2.71 -3.79
C TYR A 94 -23.78 3.58 -3.90
N GLY A 95 -24.95 2.97 -3.71
CA GLY A 95 -26.25 3.67 -3.81
C GLY A 95 -26.66 4.42 -2.55
N ASN A 96 -26.06 4.09 -1.40
CA ASN A 96 -26.43 4.67 -0.11
C ASN A 96 -25.16 5.19 0.60
N LYS A 97 -25.37 6.18 1.50
CA LYS A 97 -24.36 6.61 2.45
C LYS A 97 -24.10 5.51 3.48
N GLY A 98 -22.86 5.40 3.95
CA GLY A 98 -22.47 4.40 4.94
C GLY A 98 -21.01 4.01 4.85
N SER A 99 -20.61 3.11 5.73
CA SER A 99 -19.28 2.50 5.72
C SER A 99 -19.42 1.04 5.30
N TYR A 100 -18.59 0.62 4.36
CA TYR A 100 -18.64 -0.69 3.72
C TYR A 100 -17.29 -1.38 3.85
N ASN A 101 -17.27 -2.54 4.48
CA ASN A 101 -16.06 -3.35 4.64
C ASN A 101 -15.80 -4.14 3.37
N VAL A 102 -14.93 -3.62 2.53
CA VAL A 102 -14.54 -4.26 1.27
C VAL A 102 -13.45 -5.29 1.54
N ARG A 103 -13.55 -6.43 0.87
CA ARG A 103 -12.53 -7.48 0.88
C ARG A 103 -12.24 -7.93 -0.53
N ILE A 104 -10.96 -8.07 -0.83
CA ILE A 104 -10.48 -8.55 -2.12
C ILE A 104 -9.65 -9.80 -1.85
N TRP A 105 -9.98 -10.89 -2.50
CA TRP A 105 -9.20 -12.12 -2.53
C TRP A 105 -8.64 -12.31 -3.93
N ALA A 106 -7.37 -12.59 -4.03
CA ALA A 106 -6.72 -12.82 -5.32
C ALA A 106 -5.73 -13.99 -5.24
N GLU A 107 -5.63 -14.78 -6.29
CA GLU A 107 -4.74 -15.95 -6.31
C GLU A 107 -3.27 -15.56 -6.34
N GLU A 108 -2.90 -14.65 -7.25
CA GLU A 108 -1.50 -14.32 -7.55
C GLU A 108 -1.33 -12.83 -7.90
N LEU A 109 -1.82 -11.96 -7.05
CA LEU A 109 -1.87 -10.53 -7.34
C LEU A 109 -0.48 -9.95 -7.64
N GLN A 110 -0.31 -9.37 -8.83
CA GLN A 110 0.90 -8.69 -9.28
C GLN A 110 0.74 -7.18 -9.38
N LEU A 111 -0.46 -6.71 -9.62
CA LEU A 111 -0.81 -5.30 -9.65
C LEU A 111 -2.12 -5.06 -8.90
N ILE A 112 -2.16 -4.02 -8.12
CA ILE A 112 -3.40 -3.46 -7.58
C ILE A 112 -3.36 -1.94 -7.62
N ASP A 113 -4.44 -1.33 -8.13
CA ASP A 113 -4.76 0.07 -7.98
C ASP A 113 -6.12 0.16 -7.29
N ILE A 114 -6.13 0.78 -6.13
CA ILE A 114 -7.34 1.07 -5.37
C ILE A 114 -7.54 2.57 -5.40
N SER A 115 -8.50 3.01 -6.19
CA SER A 115 -8.81 4.42 -6.35
C SER A 115 -10.30 4.67 -6.18
N GLY A 116 -10.64 5.85 -5.71
CA GLY A 116 -12.02 6.21 -5.47
C GLY A 116 -12.35 7.63 -5.89
N LEU A 117 -13.53 7.81 -6.50
CA LEU A 117 -14.08 9.13 -6.78
C LEU A 117 -14.98 9.56 -5.63
N LEU A 118 -14.55 10.60 -4.89
CA LEU A 118 -15.31 11.22 -3.82
C LEU A 118 -15.67 10.24 -2.67
N ILE A 119 -14.84 9.26 -2.41
CA ILE A 119 -14.89 8.38 -1.24
C ILE A 119 -13.61 8.56 -0.43
N SER A 120 -13.64 8.17 0.83
CA SER A 120 -12.42 7.93 1.60
C SER A 120 -12.31 6.45 1.93
N ILE A 121 -11.07 5.98 2.01
CA ILE A 121 -10.73 4.61 2.35
C ILE A 121 -10.01 4.64 3.68
N SER A 122 -10.40 3.77 4.60
CA SER A 122 -9.78 3.62 5.92
C SER A 122 -9.55 2.15 6.27
N ASP A 123 -8.89 1.87 7.38
CA ASP A 123 -8.65 0.52 7.90
C ASP A 123 -7.98 -0.40 6.87
N LEU A 124 -7.05 0.14 6.08
CA LEU A 124 -6.38 -0.61 5.03
C LEU A 124 -5.44 -1.67 5.62
N HIS A 125 -5.66 -2.90 5.20
CA HIS A 125 -4.86 -4.04 5.61
C HIS A 125 -4.51 -4.93 4.42
N PHE A 126 -3.23 -5.24 4.29
CA PHE A 126 -2.70 -6.18 3.30
C PHE A 126 -2.25 -7.48 3.96
N GLY A 127 -2.56 -8.59 3.32
CA GLY A 127 -1.85 -9.83 3.56
C GLY A 127 -0.44 -9.82 2.96
N ASN A 128 0.28 -10.90 3.07
CA ASN A 128 1.59 -11.05 2.44
C ASN A 128 1.43 -11.32 0.95
N MET A 129 1.89 -10.39 0.10
CA MET A 129 1.73 -10.43 -1.36
C MET A 129 3.09 -10.44 -2.08
N PRO A 130 3.84 -11.54 -1.98
CA PRO A 130 5.23 -11.60 -2.46
C PRO A 130 5.37 -11.49 -3.99
N ARG A 131 4.25 -11.62 -4.73
CA ARG A 131 4.23 -11.47 -6.20
C ARG A 131 3.85 -10.08 -6.67
N MET A 132 3.49 -9.17 -5.75
CA MET A 132 3.14 -7.80 -6.07
C MET A 132 4.31 -7.09 -6.76
N LYS A 133 4.05 -6.51 -7.92
CA LYS A 133 4.99 -5.71 -8.70
C LYS A 133 4.59 -4.25 -8.76
N SER A 134 3.31 -3.96 -8.77
CA SER A 134 2.80 -2.60 -8.86
C SER A 134 1.71 -2.34 -7.84
N LEU A 135 1.89 -1.30 -7.03
CA LEU A 135 0.97 -0.89 -5.98
C LEU A 135 0.59 0.58 -6.17
N VAL A 136 -0.69 0.84 -6.39
CA VAL A 136 -1.25 2.19 -6.48
C VAL A 136 -2.32 2.37 -5.44
N LEU A 137 -2.10 3.30 -4.51
CA LEU A 137 -2.99 3.60 -3.40
C LEU A 137 -3.22 5.10 -3.30
N ASN A 138 -4.48 5.53 -3.35
CA ASN A 138 -4.83 6.94 -3.29
C ASN A 138 -6.04 7.20 -2.38
N SER A 139 -6.04 8.38 -1.72
CA SER A 139 -7.16 8.85 -0.91
C SER A 139 -7.48 7.96 0.29
N ILE A 140 -6.44 7.54 1.00
CA ILE A 140 -6.53 6.70 2.21
C ILE A 140 -6.50 7.60 3.45
N THR A 141 -7.38 7.31 4.40
CA THR A 141 -7.42 7.95 5.72
C THR A 141 -7.11 6.92 6.81
N ASP A 142 -6.76 7.41 8.01
CA ASP A 142 -6.52 6.59 9.22
C ASP A 142 -5.37 5.56 9.11
N THR A 143 -4.59 5.59 8.03
CA THR A 143 -3.40 4.76 7.88
C THR A 143 -2.19 5.59 8.24
N ARG A 144 -1.55 5.30 9.37
CA ARG A 144 -0.35 6.01 9.85
C ARG A 144 0.94 5.36 9.41
N GLU A 145 0.92 4.06 9.26
CA GLU A 145 2.10 3.25 8.93
C GLU A 145 1.80 2.35 7.74
N LEU A 146 2.73 2.30 6.79
CA LEU A 146 2.66 1.43 5.63
C LEU A 146 4.02 0.76 5.43
N ASN A 147 4.11 -0.54 5.76
CA ASN A 147 5.35 -1.30 5.68
C ASN A 147 5.34 -2.23 4.46
N LEU A 148 5.88 -1.74 3.33
CA LEU A 148 5.95 -2.52 2.09
C LEU A 148 6.96 -3.67 2.18
N ASN A 149 7.99 -3.54 3.00
CA ASN A 149 8.99 -4.59 3.23
C ASN A 149 8.35 -5.90 3.69
N THR A 150 7.26 -5.79 4.45
CA THR A 150 6.57 -6.95 5.03
C THR A 150 5.59 -7.60 4.06
N PHE A 151 4.74 -6.82 3.37
CA PHE A 151 3.68 -7.42 2.57
C PHE A 151 3.96 -7.50 1.07
N CYS A 152 4.82 -6.65 0.50
CA CYS A 152 5.19 -6.73 -0.92
C CYS A 152 6.68 -6.46 -1.18
N PRO A 153 7.60 -7.27 -0.63
CA PRO A 153 9.04 -7.01 -0.69
C PRO A 153 9.62 -7.03 -2.11
N ASN A 154 8.89 -7.55 -3.07
CA ASN A 154 9.31 -7.64 -4.48
C ASN A 154 8.67 -6.58 -5.38
N VAL A 155 8.04 -5.55 -4.80
CA VAL A 155 7.40 -4.47 -5.57
C VAL A 155 8.42 -3.74 -6.43
N GLU A 156 8.02 -3.43 -7.67
CA GLU A 156 8.85 -2.74 -8.67
C GLU A 156 8.37 -1.29 -8.88
N SER A 157 7.09 -1.02 -8.64
CA SER A 157 6.49 0.30 -8.82
C SER A 157 5.52 0.61 -7.70
N ILE A 158 5.65 1.78 -7.10
CA ILE A 158 4.72 2.30 -6.10
C ILE A 158 4.22 3.68 -6.48
N ASN A 159 2.93 3.90 -6.26
CA ASN A 159 2.28 5.21 -6.35
C ASN A 159 1.39 5.37 -5.11
N ILE A 160 1.84 6.18 -4.15
CA ILE A 160 1.19 6.38 -2.86
C ILE A 160 0.86 7.85 -2.71
N GLY A 161 -0.41 8.17 -2.82
CA GLY A 161 -0.85 9.56 -2.84
C GLY A 161 -2.06 9.87 -1.97
N SER A 162 -2.11 11.10 -1.47
CA SER A 162 -3.28 11.65 -0.76
C SER A 162 -3.67 10.83 0.48
N PHE A 163 -2.70 10.39 1.24
CA PHE A 163 -2.92 9.82 2.56
C PHE A 163 -2.99 10.95 3.59
N ALA A 164 -4.12 11.05 4.27
CA ALA A 164 -4.33 12.13 5.24
C ALA A 164 -3.47 11.97 6.50
N ASP A 165 -3.16 10.75 6.88
CA ASP A 165 -2.57 10.41 8.17
C ASP A 165 -1.26 9.63 8.10
N LEU A 166 -0.71 9.35 6.92
CA LEU A 166 0.54 8.58 6.77
C LEU A 166 1.73 9.33 7.37
N GLU A 167 2.31 8.76 8.40
CA GLU A 167 3.47 9.27 9.13
C GLU A 167 4.75 8.48 8.79
N HIS A 168 4.60 7.18 8.53
CA HIS A 168 5.71 6.25 8.28
C HIS A 168 5.46 5.40 7.04
N LEU A 169 6.43 5.38 6.14
CA LEU A 169 6.45 4.53 4.96
C LEU A 169 7.79 3.79 4.90
N GLU A 170 7.75 2.46 4.94
CA GLU A 170 8.92 1.60 4.91
C GLU A 170 9.04 0.90 3.56
N VAL A 171 10.12 1.18 2.84
CA VAL A 171 10.40 0.64 1.50
C VAL A 171 11.85 0.18 1.34
N GLU A 172 12.70 0.39 2.35
CA GLU A 172 14.16 0.25 2.27
C GLU A 172 14.63 -1.16 1.89
N HIS A 173 13.80 -2.18 2.08
CA HIS A 173 14.10 -3.57 1.70
C HIS A 173 13.40 -4.02 0.41
N CYS A 174 12.64 -3.16 -0.24
CA CYS A 174 12.01 -3.42 -1.53
C CYS A 174 13.03 -3.29 -2.68
N SER A 175 14.02 -4.15 -2.71
CA SER A 175 15.22 -4.02 -3.57
C SER A 175 14.95 -4.04 -5.09
N ARG A 176 13.72 -4.31 -5.51
CA ARG A 176 13.31 -4.32 -6.92
C ARG A 176 12.64 -3.02 -7.36
N LEU A 177 12.50 -2.04 -6.47
CA LEU A 177 11.89 -0.76 -6.81
C LEU A 177 12.65 -0.06 -7.95
N ARG A 178 11.87 0.45 -8.91
CA ARG A 178 12.31 1.22 -10.09
C ARG A 178 11.56 2.52 -10.23
N ASN A 179 10.27 2.51 -9.87
CA ASN A 179 9.39 3.67 -9.98
C ASN A 179 8.82 4.01 -8.60
N ILE A 180 9.12 5.20 -8.11
CA ILE A 180 8.68 5.67 -6.81
C ILE A 180 7.94 6.99 -6.98
N GLN A 181 6.64 6.98 -6.69
CA GLN A 181 5.78 8.15 -6.67
C GLN A 181 5.07 8.24 -5.33
N ILE A 182 5.39 9.28 -4.55
CA ILE A 182 4.87 9.50 -3.21
C ILE A 182 4.47 10.96 -3.10
N TYR A 183 3.19 11.26 -3.08
CA TYR A 183 2.75 12.66 -3.15
C TYR A 183 1.53 12.97 -2.29
N SER A 184 1.44 14.21 -1.87
CA SER A 184 0.29 14.71 -1.10
C SER A 184 0.03 13.93 0.20
N ASN A 185 1.10 13.59 0.92
CA ASN A 185 1.04 12.96 2.24
C ASN A 185 1.60 13.94 3.29
N PRO A 186 0.80 14.89 3.79
CA PRO A 186 1.31 16.03 4.56
C PRO A 186 1.91 15.68 5.93
N LYS A 187 1.60 14.50 6.46
CA LYS A 187 2.16 14.01 7.73
C LYS A 187 3.39 13.12 7.54
N LEU A 188 3.75 12.74 6.31
CA LEU A 188 4.96 12.00 6.02
C LEU A 188 6.16 12.95 6.06
N THR A 189 6.81 13.03 7.21
CA THR A 189 7.89 13.99 7.49
C THR A 189 9.29 13.44 7.28
N SER A 190 9.42 12.11 7.21
CA SER A 190 10.66 11.40 6.94
C SER A 190 10.39 10.08 6.25
N MET A 191 11.35 9.61 5.47
CA MET A 191 11.34 8.30 4.82
C MET A 191 12.76 7.86 4.55
N GLU A 192 13.06 6.60 4.82
CA GLU A 192 14.32 5.97 4.43
C GLU A 192 14.09 5.17 3.15
N LEU A 193 14.69 5.60 2.05
CA LEU A 193 14.60 4.89 0.78
C LEU A 193 15.37 3.57 0.81
N GLY A 194 16.56 3.56 1.41
CA GLY A 194 17.47 2.44 1.33
C GLY A 194 18.23 2.41 0.01
N ASN A 195 18.60 1.21 -0.45
CA ASN A 195 19.39 1.03 -1.67
C ASN A 195 18.52 0.48 -2.81
N HIS A 196 18.22 1.34 -3.77
CA HIS A 196 17.42 1.01 -4.96
C HIS A 196 18.22 1.28 -6.24
N PRO A 197 19.04 0.31 -6.68
CA PRO A 197 20.00 0.51 -7.77
C PRO A 197 19.36 0.73 -9.16
N GLU A 198 18.08 0.47 -9.29
CA GLU A 198 17.35 0.58 -10.56
C GLU A 198 16.47 1.84 -10.66
N VAL A 199 16.40 2.67 -9.61
CA VAL A 199 15.60 3.89 -9.63
C VAL A 199 16.30 4.96 -10.45
N GLU A 200 15.64 5.44 -11.52
CA GLU A 200 16.08 6.52 -12.38
C GLU A 200 15.33 7.83 -12.12
N GLU A 201 14.06 7.73 -11.70
CA GLU A 201 13.20 8.88 -11.44
C GLU A 201 12.50 8.73 -10.09
N LEU A 202 12.46 9.81 -9.32
CA LEU A 202 11.85 9.88 -8.00
C LEU A 202 10.88 11.07 -7.94
N TYR A 203 9.62 10.81 -7.64
CA TYR A 203 8.58 11.82 -7.47
C TYR A 203 8.06 11.79 -6.04
N CYS A 204 8.45 12.78 -5.23
CA CYS A 204 8.11 12.85 -3.81
C CYS A 204 7.61 14.26 -3.42
N SER A 205 6.68 14.82 -4.20
CA SER A 205 6.17 16.18 -4.03
C SER A 205 4.96 16.27 -3.08
N TYR A 206 4.75 17.46 -2.50
CA TYR A 206 3.61 17.75 -1.62
C TYR A 206 3.53 16.86 -0.36
N ASN A 207 4.66 16.47 0.20
CA ASN A 207 4.72 15.75 1.47
C ASN A 207 5.20 16.69 2.60
N GLY A 208 5.38 16.14 3.79
CA GLY A 208 5.83 16.89 4.97
C GLY A 208 7.33 16.83 5.23
N PHE A 209 8.16 16.42 4.27
CA PHE A 209 9.59 16.23 4.49
C PHE A 209 10.29 17.52 4.95
N SER A 210 11.15 17.42 5.97
CA SER A 210 12.04 18.50 6.43
C SER A 210 13.49 18.26 5.99
N SER A 211 13.86 17.00 5.79
CA SER A 211 15.11 16.54 5.19
C SER A 211 14.83 15.35 4.31
N PHE A 212 15.68 15.10 3.33
CA PHE A 212 15.53 13.94 2.44
C PHE A 212 16.90 13.39 2.03
N SER A 213 17.05 12.05 2.08
CA SER A 213 18.26 11.39 1.63
C SER A 213 18.03 10.72 0.28
N LEU A 214 18.88 11.06 -0.68
CA LEU A 214 18.91 10.49 -2.04
C LEU A 214 20.09 9.49 -2.19
N LYS A 215 20.70 9.10 -1.08
CA LYS A 215 21.79 8.12 -1.06
C LYS A 215 21.30 6.72 -1.45
N GLY A 216 22.14 5.92 -2.03
CA GLY A 216 21.83 4.55 -2.44
C GLY A 216 21.03 4.44 -3.74
N LEU A 217 20.97 5.52 -4.55
CA LEU A 217 20.25 5.59 -5.82
C LEU A 217 21.22 5.88 -6.99
N PRO A 218 22.10 4.95 -7.36
CA PRO A 218 23.22 5.23 -8.28
C PRO A 218 22.79 5.56 -9.72
N LYS A 219 21.57 5.20 -10.12
CA LYS A 219 21.03 5.51 -11.45
C LYS A 219 20.11 6.72 -11.48
N LEU A 220 19.88 7.36 -10.33
CA LEU A 220 18.96 8.48 -10.22
C LEU A 220 19.36 9.66 -11.10
N ARG A 221 18.44 10.14 -11.92
CA ARG A 221 18.65 11.23 -12.87
C ARG A 221 17.69 12.40 -12.69
N SER A 222 16.44 12.09 -12.30
CA SER A 222 15.40 13.09 -12.16
C SER A 222 14.71 12.96 -10.80
N VAL A 223 14.60 14.10 -10.11
CA VAL A 223 14.02 14.16 -8.77
C VAL A 223 13.02 15.31 -8.68
N ASP A 224 11.81 15.02 -8.27
CA ASP A 224 10.82 16.02 -7.90
C ASP A 224 10.49 15.92 -6.40
N LEU A 225 10.97 16.89 -5.64
CA LEU A 225 10.69 17.10 -4.23
C LEU A 225 9.88 18.39 -4.01
N GLY A 226 9.27 18.93 -5.03
CA GLY A 226 8.56 20.19 -4.97
C GLY A 226 7.45 20.22 -3.92
N TYR A 227 7.20 21.39 -3.37
CA TYR A 227 6.14 21.66 -2.38
C TYR A 227 6.24 20.84 -1.07
N ASN A 228 7.43 20.38 -0.71
CA ASN A 228 7.74 19.97 0.65
C ASN A 228 8.16 21.22 1.43
N SER A 229 7.20 21.93 1.98
CA SER A 229 7.40 23.30 2.50
C SER A 229 8.36 23.41 3.67
N ALA A 230 8.67 22.32 4.34
CA ALA A 230 9.65 22.25 5.43
C ALA A 230 11.03 21.76 4.98
N LEU A 231 11.19 21.31 3.71
CA LEU A 231 12.42 20.68 3.22
C LEU A 231 13.53 21.73 3.08
N ALA A 232 14.55 21.60 3.91
CA ALA A 232 15.70 22.52 3.99
C ALA A 232 17.05 21.76 3.89
N SER A 233 17.05 20.44 3.79
CA SER A 233 18.28 19.64 3.73
C SER A 233 18.10 18.44 2.82
N LEU A 234 19.12 18.19 1.96
CA LEU A 234 19.23 17.01 1.12
C LEU A 234 20.56 16.30 1.40
N GLU A 235 20.55 15.00 1.31
CA GLU A 235 21.78 14.20 1.32
C GLU A 235 21.94 13.48 -0.01
N LEU A 236 23.14 13.50 -0.57
CA LEU A 236 23.48 12.94 -1.87
C LEU A 236 24.75 12.08 -1.76
N ASP A 237 24.89 11.13 -2.66
CA ASP A 237 26.17 10.44 -2.86
C ASP A 237 27.16 11.33 -3.63
N GLU A 238 28.47 11.16 -3.40
CA GLU A 238 29.53 11.97 -4.00
C GLU A 238 29.48 11.97 -5.54
N ASN A 239 29.09 10.90 -6.17
CA ASN A 239 29.04 10.77 -7.63
C ASN A 239 27.59 10.54 -8.08
N ASN A 240 26.69 11.40 -7.64
CA ASN A 240 25.31 11.33 -8.10
C ASN A 240 25.19 11.71 -9.58
N GLY A 241 24.24 11.06 -10.28
CA GLY A 241 23.98 11.32 -11.71
C GLY A 241 22.81 12.26 -11.97
N ILE A 242 22.33 12.99 -10.96
CA ILE A 242 21.13 13.82 -11.03
C ILE A 242 21.36 14.98 -12.00
N ASN A 243 20.50 15.09 -12.97
CA ASN A 243 20.52 16.16 -13.98
C ASN A 243 19.26 17.02 -13.97
N ALA A 244 18.23 16.61 -13.23
CA ALA A 244 17.00 17.37 -13.01
C ALA A 244 16.56 17.25 -11.54
N LEU A 245 16.52 18.40 -10.86
CA LEU A 245 16.08 18.51 -9.46
C LEU A 245 15.03 19.61 -9.35
N LEU A 246 13.78 19.25 -9.01
CA LEU A 246 12.69 20.17 -8.75
C LEU A 246 12.47 20.27 -7.24
N ILE A 247 12.64 21.48 -6.71
CA ILE A 247 12.50 21.82 -5.28
C ILE A 247 11.68 23.08 -5.08
N SER A 248 10.84 23.44 -6.04
CA SER A 248 9.96 24.60 -5.93
C SER A 248 9.06 24.50 -4.72
N GLY A 249 8.94 25.57 -3.93
CA GLY A 249 8.11 25.60 -2.73
C GLY A 249 8.68 24.83 -1.53
N CYS A 250 9.97 24.49 -1.56
CA CYS A 250 10.73 23.98 -0.42
C CYS A 250 11.32 25.15 0.41
N ALA A 251 11.93 24.85 1.57
CA ALA A 251 12.43 25.84 2.54
C ALA A 251 13.87 26.30 2.27
N PHE A 252 14.51 25.88 1.19
CA PHE A 252 15.85 26.34 0.83
C PHE A 252 15.86 27.86 0.63
N GLN A 253 16.84 28.55 1.23
CA GLN A 253 16.93 30.01 1.22
C GLN A 253 17.70 30.52 -0.01
N SER A 254 18.61 29.67 -0.55
CA SER A 254 19.44 30.01 -1.70
C SER A 254 19.76 28.79 -2.54
N VAL A 255 20.30 29.02 -3.74
CA VAL A 255 20.85 27.92 -4.57
C VAL A 255 22.07 27.29 -3.90
N ASP A 256 22.83 28.10 -3.15
CA ASP A 256 24.02 27.61 -2.44
C ASP A 256 23.66 26.57 -1.36
N ASP A 257 22.54 26.74 -0.65
CA ASP A 257 22.06 25.75 0.32
C ASP A 257 21.85 24.37 -0.34
N VAL A 258 21.41 24.34 -1.60
CA VAL A 258 21.23 23.10 -2.38
C VAL A 258 22.56 22.57 -2.86
N LEU A 259 23.49 23.47 -3.28
CA LEU A 259 24.80 23.07 -3.77
C LEU A 259 25.72 22.57 -2.65
N GLU A 260 25.56 23.05 -1.43
CA GLU A 260 26.26 22.51 -0.25
C GLU A 260 25.90 21.05 0.04
N CYS A 261 24.71 20.62 -0.41
CA CYS A 261 24.31 19.22 -0.32
C CYS A 261 25.01 18.33 -1.38
N CYS A 262 25.63 18.95 -2.40
CA CYS A 262 26.32 18.23 -3.47
C CYS A 262 27.82 18.19 -3.14
N PRO A 263 28.37 17.06 -2.68
CA PRO A 263 29.81 16.94 -2.48
C PRO A 263 30.52 17.14 -3.82
N SER A 264 31.57 17.95 -3.80
CA SER A 264 32.41 18.34 -4.96
C SER A 264 33.24 17.18 -5.49
#